data_d6d78d6ca5ed724688333d6b48c2d463
#
_entry.id   d6d78d6ca5ed724688333d6b48c2d463
#
_cell.length_a   1.000
_cell.length_b   1.000
_cell.length_c   1.000
_cell.angle_alpha   90.00
_cell.angle_beta   90.00
_cell.angle_gamma   90.00
#
_symmetry.space_group_name_H-M   'P 1'
#
loop_
_entity.id
_entity.type
_entity.pdbx_description
1 polymer ?
#
loop_
_entity_poly.entity_id
_entity_poly.type
_entity_poly.pdbx_seq_one_letter_code
_entity_poly.pdbx_strand_id
1 'polypeptide(L)'
;MRTICYKTVNGINLLGDFYSASNTNSPVIVYIHGGGFIFGSRKEILQEQVKQYNQAGFHVFSIDYRLAPETKLSAIIEDVRDALRWVCDQAPSMLDIEPSAIAVIGSSAGGYLALLAGSKESYVKAVVSFYGYGDIRGEWASEPSPFYLQKTIVPKKLADQLITKEILTESSIQQRFGLYLYYRQQGSWIRETTGLDPIQNKEELRLLCPIECVDHSSPLLCSYMGKQIMMFPVKNLYVWRNG
;
A
#
# COMPACT_ATOMS: atom_id res chain seq x y z
N MET A 1 10.03 12.88 -15.60
CA MET A 1 10.05 11.71 -14.67
C MET A 1 11.48 11.29 -14.42
N ARG A 2 11.81 10.99 -13.16
CA ARG A 2 13.15 10.55 -12.71
C ARG A 2 12.98 9.36 -11.77
N THR A 3 13.64 8.24 -12.07
CA THR A 3 13.64 7.05 -11.19
C THR A 3 14.73 7.20 -10.13
N ILE A 4 14.38 6.95 -8.87
CA ILE A 4 15.25 7.18 -7.71
C ILE A 4 15.22 5.93 -6.82
N CYS A 5 16.38 5.52 -6.32
CA CYS A 5 16.49 4.51 -5.27
C CYS A 5 16.32 5.20 -3.91
N TYR A 6 15.25 4.89 -3.19
CA TYR A 6 15.00 5.47 -1.87
C TYR A 6 15.50 4.59 -0.72
N LYS A 7 15.73 3.30 -1.00
CA LYS A 7 16.19 2.31 0.00
C LYS A 7 16.92 1.17 -0.68
N THR A 8 17.94 0.63 -0.03
CA THR A 8 18.58 -0.63 -0.42
C THR A 8 18.51 -1.61 0.75
N VAL A 9 18.01 -2.83 0.50
CA VAL A 9 17.90 -3.91 1.50
C VAL A 9 18.50 -5.17 0.92
N ASN A 10 19.51 -5.73 1.60
CA ASN A 10 20.20 -6.96 1.16
C ASN A 10 20.64 -6.93 -0.31
N GLY A 11 21.13 -5.78 -0.77
CA GLY A 11 21.57 -5.58 -2.15
C GLY A 11 20.44 -5.33 -3.17
N ILE A 12 19.19 -5.29 -2.73
CA ILE A 12 18.02 -5.03 -3.57
C ILE A 12 17.61 -3.57 -3.43
N ASN A 13 17.51 -2.86 -4.55
CA ASN A 13 17.09 -1.46 -4.59
C ASN A 13 15.57 -1.35 -4.66
N LEU A 14 14.99 -0.57 -3.74
CA LEU A 14 13.61 -0.15 -3.82
C LEU A 14 13.55 1.21 -4.50
N LEU A 15 12.75 1.27 -5.55
CA LEU A 15 12.73 2.40 -6.47
C LEU A 15 11.43 3.19 -6.35
N GLY A 16 11.51 4.47 -6.68
CA GLY A 16 10.35 5.33 -6.89
C GLY A 16 10.53 6.19 -8.13
N ASP A 17 9.42 6.45 -8.83
CA ASP A 17 9.39 7.35 -9.99
C ASP A 17 8.86 8.72 -9.54
N PHE A 18 9.70 9.74 -9.68
CA PHE A 18 9.40 11.11 -9.32
C PHE A 18 8.92 11.90 -10.55
N TYR A 19 7.76 12.52 -10.44
CA TYR A 19 7.14 13.37 -11.46
C TYR A 19 7.01 14.78 -10.91
N SER A 20 7.77 15.71 -11.46
CA SER A 20 7.80 17.10 -11.01
C SER A 20 6.55 17.86 -11.44
N ALA A 21 5.96 18.64 -10.54
CA ALA A 21 5.09 19.76 -10.87
C ALA A 21 5.91 20.92 -11.47
N SER A 22 5.21 21.91 -12.02
CA SER A 22 5.86 23.10 -12.62
C SER A 22 6.37 24.10 -11.58
N ASN A 23 5.76 24.11 -10.38
CA ASN A 23 6.13 25.02 -9.32
C ASN A 23 7.28 24.47 -8.49
N THR A 24 8.13 25.36 -8.04
CA THR A 24 9.20 25.05 -7.08
C THR A 24 8.63 24.90 -5.67
N ASN A 25 9.33 24.16 -4.81
CA ASN A 25 8.96 23.96 -3.41
C ASN A 25 7.51 23.48 -3.24
N SER A 26 7.08 22.54 -4.09
CA SER A 26 5.71 22.01 -4.11
C SER A 26 5.54 20.86 -3.14
N PRO A 27 4.31 20.66 -2.59
CA PRO A 27 3.99 19.49 -1.79
C PRO A 27 4.13 18.19 -2.60
N VAL A 28 4.33 17.08 -1.89
CA VAL A 28 4.55 15.75 -2.51
C VAL A 28 3.40 14.81 -2.20
N ILE A 29 2.91 14.14 -3.24
CA ILE A 29 2.05 12.97 -3.12
C ILE A 29 2.94 11.73 -3.24
N VAL A 30 2.99 10.91 -2.19
CA VAL A 30 3.55 9.56 -2.27
C VAL A 30 2.44 8.61 -2.67
N TYR A 31 2.57 7.99 -3.85
CA TYR A 31 1.60 7.04 -4.38
C TYR A 31 2.06 5.60 -4.16
N ILE A 32 1.16 4.77 -3.61
CA ILE A 32 1.39 3.37 -3.27
C ILE A 32 0.46 2.50 -4.11
N HIS A 33 1.02 1.61 -4.93
CA HIS A 33 0.25 0.72 -5.80
C HIS A 33 -0.52 -0.35 -5.03
N GLY A 34 -1.53 -0.94 -5.67
CA GLY A 34 -2.33 -2.05 -5.15
C GLY A 34 -1.68 -3.41 -5.37
N GLY A 35 -2.51 -4.45 -5.62
CA GLY A 35 -2.06 -5.80 -6.00
C GLY A 35 -2.02 -6.82 -4.87
N GLY A 36 -2.76 -6.60 -3.76
CA GLY A 36 -2.88 -7.56 -2.66
C GLY A 36 -1.56 -7.89 -1.96
N PHE A 37 -0.56 -7.01 -2.04
CA PHE A 37 0.83 -7.17 -1.65
C PHE A 37 1.63 -8.17 -2.51
N ILE A 38 1.01 -8.82 -3.50
CA ILE A 38 1.57 -9.97 -4.24
C ILE A 38 2.11 -9.56 -5.62
N PHE A 39 1.51 -8.53 -6.22
CA PHE A 39 1.89 -7.96 -7.51
C PHE A 39 1.69 -6.45 -7.51
N GLY A 40 2.07 -5.79 -8.60
CA GLY A 40 2.01 -4.36 -8.79
C GLY A 40 3.38 -3.73 -8.90
N SER A 41 3.42 -2.47 -9.26
CA SER A 41 4.64 -1.67 -9.33
C SER A 41 4.35 -0.17 -9.31
N ARG A 42 5.38 0.65 -9.05
CA ARG A 42 5.34 2.12 -9.15
C ARG A 42 4.85 2.65 -10.50
N LYS A 43 4.93 1.80 -11.55
CA LYS A 43 4.54 2.14 -12.93
C LYS A 43 3.03 2.08 -13.16
N GLU A 44 2.25 1.59 -12.18
CA GLU A 44 0.79 1.43 -12.31
C GLU A 44 0.00 2.72 -12.06
N ILE A 45 0.64 3.78 -11.59
CA ILE A 45 -0.03 5.08 -11.52
C ILE A 45 -0.40 5.55 -12.93
N LEU A 46 -1.66 5.93 -13.11
CA LEU A 46 -2.14 6.40 -14.41
C LEU A 46 -1.52 7.75 -14.76
N GLN A 47 -1.05 7.91 -16.00
CA GLN A 47 -0.44 9.17 -16.46
C GLN A 47 -1.41 10.36 -16.34
N GLU A 48 -2.71 10.12 -16.51
CA GLU A 48 -3.73 11.16 -16.31
C GLU A 48 -3.83 11.58 -14.83
N GLN A 49 -3.69 10.65 -13.87
CA GLN A 49 -3.62 11.00 -12.45
C GLN A 49 -2.37 11.85 -12.14
N VAL A 50 -1.21 11.45 -12.65
CA VAL A 50 0.02 12.24 -12.50
C VAL A 50 -0.17 13.65 -13.05
N LYS A 51 -0.75 13.78 -14.24
CA LYS A 51 -1.01 15.07 -14.87
C LYS A 51 -1.95 15.94 -14.02
N GLN A 52 -3.04 15.37 -13.50
CA GLN A 52 -3.99 16.08 -12.65
C GLN A 52 -3.33 16.54 -11.34
N TYR A 53 -2.54 15.70 -10.69
CA TYR A 53 -1.81 16.07 -9.48
C TYR A 53 -0.76 17.16 -9.75
N ASN A 54 0.01 17.05 -10.84
CA ASN A 54 0.98 18.06 -11.20
C ASN A 54 0.31 19.41 -11.57
N GLN A 55 -0.84 19.40 -12.26
CA GLN A 55 -1.63 20.59 -12.54
C GLN A 55 -2.20 21.24 -11.27
N ALA A 56 -2.51 20.44 -10.26
CA ALA A 56 -2.92 20.91 -8.94
C ALA A 56 -1.73 21.41 -8.06
N GLY A 57 -0.51 21.37 -8.59
CA GLY A 57 0.68 21.88 -7.91
C GLY A 57 1.39 20.85 -7.02
N PHE A 58 1.10 19.56 -7.14
CA PHE A 58 1.77 18.52 -6.37
C PHE A 58 2.83 17.80 -7.20
N HIS A 59 4.01 17.58 -6.63
CA HIS A 59 4.90 16.53 -7.11
C HIS A 59 4.30 15.15 -6.81
N VAL A 60 4.67 14.14 -7.59
CA VAL A 60 4.24 12.76 -7.36
C VAL A 60 5.46 11.88 -7.25
N PHE A 61 5.51 11.06 -6.19
CA PHE A 61 6.51 10.02 -6.00
C PHE A 61 5.82 8.67 -5.89
N SER A 62 5.78 7.92 -7.00
CA SER A 62 5.18 6.58 -7.07
C SER A 62 6.22 5.55 -6.70
N ILE A 63 5.98 4.74 -5.66
CA ILE A 63 6.97 3.85 -5.07
C ILE A 63 6.69 2.37 -5.33
N ASP A 64 7.76 1.59 -5.48
CA ASP A 64 7.73 0.15 -5.27
C ASP A 64 7.89 -0.16 -3.78
N TYR A 65 7.50 -1.35 -3.39
CA TYR A 65 7.79 -1.99 -2.12
C TYR A 65 7.99 -3.49 -2.34
N ARG A 66 8.65 -4.19 -1.43
CA ARG A 66 8.85 -5.64 -1.55
C ARG A 66 7.52 -6.39 -1.54
N LEU A 67 7.43 -7.48 -2.28
CA LEU A 67 6.18 -8.23 -2.48
C LEU A 67 6.13 -9.52 -1.63
N ALA A 68 4.92 -9.86 -1.22
CA ALA A 68 4.60 -11.12 -0.56
C ALA A 68 4.44 -12.26 -1.60
N PRO A 69 4.63 -13.52 -1.20
CA PRO A 69 4.93 -14.01 0.14
C PRO A 69 6.42 -14.00 0.50
N GLU A 70 7.30 -13.68 -0.45
CA GLU A 70 8.76 -13.65 -0.28
C GLU A 70 9.16 -12.65 0.81
N THR A 71 8.42 -11.54 0.90
CA THR A 71 8.55 -10.56 1.99
C THR A 71 7.25 -10.49 2.76
N LYS A 72 7.32 -10.52 4.09
CA LYS A 72 6.12 -10.45 4.94
C LYS A 72 5.67 -9.01 5.17
N LEU A 73 4.38 -8.84 5.46
CA LEU A 73 3.69 -7.55 5.53
C LEU A 73 4.37 -6.54 6.48
N SER A 74 4.94 -6.99 7.59
CA SER A 74 5.67 -6.11 8.51
C SER A 74 6.84 -5.40 7.80
N ALA A 75 7.62 -6.14 7.00
CA ALA A 75 8.73 -5.58 6.26
C ALA A 75 8.27 -4.72 5.05
N ILE A 76 7.11 -5.04 4.45
CA ILE A 76 6.47 -4.21 3.42
C ILE A 76 6.05 -2.85 4.00
N ILE A 77 5.46 -2.84 5.20
CA ILE A 77 5.10 -1.61 5.92
C ILE A 77 6.33 -0.76 6.21
N GLU A 78 7.44 -1.39 6.62
CA GLU A 78 8.71 -0.68 6.83
C GLU A 78 9.27 -0.07 5.53
N ASP A 79 9.11 -0.74 4.38
CA ASP A 79 9.52 -0.17 3.09
C ASP A 79 8.76 1.13 2.78
N VAL A 80 7.45 1.14 3.01
CA VAL A 80 6.62 2.34 2.81
C VAL A 80 7.01 3.45 3.78
N ARG A 81 7.23 3.14 5.06
CA ARG A 81 7.68 4.12 6.05
C ARG A 81 9.05 4.70 5.70
N ASP A 82 9.96 3.86 5.21
CA ASP A 82 11.27 4.31 4.78
C ASP A 82 11.19 5.22 3.54
N ALA A 83 10.26 4.95 2.61
CA ALA A 83 9.99 5.85 1.49
C ALA A 83 9.45 7.21 1.97
N LEU A 84 8.50 7.22 2.91
CA LEU A 84 7.97 8.46 3.49
C LEU A 84 9.06 9.24 4.21
N ARG A 85 9.87 8.56 5.01
CA ARG A 85 11.01 9.15 5.73
C ARG A 85 12.05 9.70 4.75
N TRP A 86 12.35 8.96 3.67
CA TRP A 86 13.25 9.44 2.62
C TRP A 86 12.73 10.72 1.97
N VAL A 87 11.43 10.81 1.67
CA VAL A 87 10.82 12.04 1.10
C VAL A 87 10.94 13.21 2.07
N CYS A 88 10.76 12.97 3.38
CA CYS A 88 10.88 14.01 4.40
C CYS A 88 12.32 14.51 4.58
N ASP A 89 13.27 13.58 4.72
CA ASP A 89 14.60 13.87 5.26
C ASP A 89 15.68 14.06 4.18
N GLN A 90 15.59 13.31 3.07
CA GLN A 90 16.66 13.25 2.07
C GLN A 90 16.29 13.90 0.75
N ALA A 91 15.04 13.74 0.31
CA ALA A 91 14.60 14.27 -0.97
C ALA A 91 14.74 15.79 -1.09
N PRO A 92 14.54 16.62 -0.05
CA PRO A 92 14.70 18.08 -0.16
C PRO A 92 16.08 18.53 -0.62
N SER A 93 17.13 17.77 -0.30
CA SER A 93 18.50 18.07 -0.76
C SER A 93 18.75 17.74 -2.23
N MET A 94 17.87 16.97 -2.87
CA MET A 94 18.02 16.43 -4.22
C MET A 94 16.93 16.91 -5.18
N LEU A 95 15.79 17.29 -4.63
CA LEU A 95 14.55 17.63 -5.33
C LEU A 95 14.00 18.91 -4.70
N ASP A 96 13.40 19.73 -5.51
CA ASP A 96 12.80 21.00 -5.08
C ASP A 96 11.37 20.74 -4.53
N ILE A 97 11.28 20.20 -3.32
CA ILE A 97 10.05 19.79 -2.68
C ILE A 97 9.82 20.50 -1.34
N GLU A 98 8.55 20.60 -0.91
CA GLU A 98 8.16 21.05 0.43
C GLU A 98 8.03 19.83 1.39
N PRO A 99 9.05 19.57 2.24
CA PRO A 99 9.08 18.35 3.05
C PRO A 99 8.02 18.28 4.16
N SER A 100 7.45 19.42 4.54
CA SER A 100 6.40 19.50 5.57
C SER A 100 4.99 19.27 5.02
N ALA A 101 4.83 19.11 3.70
CA ALA A 101 3.54 18.97 3.02
C ALA A 101 3.47 17.67 2.20
N ILE A 102 3.48 16.52 2.89
CA ILE A 102 3.41 15.19 2.28
C ILE A 102 1.97 14.66 2.39
N ALA A 103 1.41 14.21 1.27
CA ALA A 103 0.20 13.41 1.21
C ALA A 103 0.53 11.98 0.78
N VAL A 104 -0.21 11.01 1.29
CA VAL A 104 -0.05 9.59 0.93
C VAL A 104 -1.33 9.10 0.27
N ILE A 105 -1.21 8.53 -0.92
CA ILE A 105 -2.35 8.01 -1.69
C ILE A 105 -2.07 6.56 -2.08
N GLY A 106 -3.06 5.69 -1.92
CA GLY A 106 -2.94 4.32 -2.37
C GLY A 106 -4.27 3.68 -2.72
N SER A 107 -4.22 2.58 -3.47
CA SER A 107 -5.39 1.82 -3.89
C SER A 107 -5.32 0.37 -3.40
N SER A 108 -6.45 -0.20 -2.93
CA SER A 108 -6.51 -1.58 -2.46
C SER A 108 -5.45 -1.85 -1.38
N ALA A 109 -4.52 -2.79 -1.59
CA ALA A 109 -3.38 -3.02 -0.70
C ALA A 109 -2.53 -1.75 -0.46
N GLY A 110 -2.34 -0.90 -1.48
CA GLY A 110 -1.69 0.40 -1.32
C GLY A 110 -2.49 1.37 -0.46
N GLY A 111 -3.83 1.33 -0.55
CA GLY A 111 -4.72 2.11 0.31
C GLY A 111 -4.63 1.69 1.77
N TYR A 112 -4.52 0.39 2.05
CA TYR A 112 -4.23 -0.13 3.38
C TYR A 112 -2.86 0.34 3.89
N LEU A 113 -1.81 0.22 3.06
CA LEU A 113 -0.46 0.66 3.42
C LEU A 113 -0.41 2.17 3.68
N ALA A 114 -1.15 2.97 2.89
CA ALA A 114 -1.27 4.41 3.09
C ALA A 114 -1.90 4.73 4.45
N LEU A 115 -2.98 4.05 4.84
CA LEU A 115 -3.61 4.21 6.14
C LEU A 115 -2.65 3.84 7.28
N LEU A 116 -2.01 2.68 7.18
CA LEU A 116 -1.20 2.15 8.28
C LEU A 116 0.14 2.88 8.44
N ALA A 117 0.82 3.20 7.34
CA ALA A 117 2.10 3.91 7.39
C ALA A 117 1.90 5.42 7.54
N GLY A 118 1.02 6.03 6.74
CA GLY A 118 0.84 7.48 6.72
C GLY A 118 0.18 8.04 7.98
N SER A 119 -0.69 7.27 8.66
CA SER A 119 -1.43 7.76 9.83
C SER A 119 -0.56 8.00 11.07
N LYS A 120 0.65 7.46 11.12
CA LYS A 120 1.54 7.55 12.29
C LYS A 120 2.70 8.54 12.12
N GLU A 121 2.87 9.09 10.92
CA GLU A 121 4.00 9.97 10.61
C GLU A 121 3.55 11.44 10.68
N SER A 122 4.10 12.20 11.61
CA SER A 122 3.67 13.60 11.91
C SER A 122 3.86 14.58 10.75
N TYR A 123 4.76 14.27 9.82
CA TYR A 123 5.01 15.05 8.61
C TYR A 123 4.00 14.77 7.49
N VAL A 124 3.23 13.68 7.56
CA VAL A 124 2.12 13.40 6.64
C VAL A 124 0.92 14.26 7.00
N LYS A 125 0.38 15.01 6.04
CA LYS A 125 -0.75 15.94 6.25
C LYS A 125 -2.09 15.37 5.78
N ALA A 126 -2.07 14.46 4.81
CA ALA A 126 -3.27 13.81 4.32
C ALA A 126 -3.00 12.38 3.87
N VAL A 127 -3.98 11.52 4.09
CA VAL A 127 -4.00 10.14 3.57
C VAL A 127 -5.26 9.92 2.76
N VAL A 128 -5.11 9.42 1.54
CA VAL A 128 -6.22 9.04 0.67
C VAL A 128 -6.16 7.54 0.39
N SER A 129 -7.17 6.83 0.83
CA SER A 129 -7.29 5.39 0.63
C SER A 129 -8.41 5.08 -0.36
N PHE A 130 -8.05 4.62 -1.55
CA PHE A 130 -9.01 4.08 -2.51
C PHE A 130 -9.25 2.61 -2.22
N TYR A 131 -10.44 2.26 -1.70
CA TYR A 131 -10.87 0.88 -1.40
C TYR A 131 -9.83 0.03 -0.64
N GLY A 132 -9.05 0.65 0.22
CA GLY A 132 -8.12 -0.05 1.12
C GLY A 132 -8.84 -0.71 2.29
N TYR A 133 -8.18 -1.70 2.89
CA TYR A 133 -8.74 -2.43 4.03
C TYR A 133 -8.50 -1.67 5.34
N GLY A 134 -9.51 -1.58 6.19
CA GLY A 134 -9.34 -1.03 7.55
C GLY A 134 -8.96 -2.11 8.55
N ASP A 135 -9.39 -3.35 8.32
CA ASP A 135 -9.13 -4.52 9.18
C ASP A 135 -8.82 -5.74 8.32
N ILE A 136 -7.69 -6.39 8.59
CA ILE A 136 -7.25 -7.60 7.88
C ILE A 136 -7.55 -8.90 8.65
N ARG A 137 -8.19 -8.82 9.82
CA ARG A 137 -8.56 -9.98 10.66
C ARG A 137 -9.89 -10.62 10.24
N GLY A 138 -10.63 -9.98 9.34
CA GLY A 138 -11.94 -10.46 8.91
C GLY A 138 -11.87 -11.80 8.17
N GLU A 139 -12.99 -12.53 8.16
CA GLU A 139 -13.16 -13.80 7.44
C GLU A 139 -12.81 -13.69 5.96
N TRP A 140 -13.03 -12.49 5.37
CA TRP A 140 -12.65 -12.23 3.98
C TRP A 140 -11.17 -12.47 3.70
N ALA A 141 -10.28 -12.37 4.69
CA ALA A 141 -8.83 -12.53 4.55
C ALA A 141 -8.32 -13.93 4.92
N SER A 142 -9.08 -14.64 5.77
CA SER A 142 -8.68 -15.91 6.41
C SER A 142 -9.52 -17.11 5.99
N GLU A 143 -10.61 -16.91 5.24
CA GLU A 143 -11.47 -18.00 4.75
C GLU A 143 -11.54 -18.03 3.22
N PRO A 144 -11.87 -19.20 2.63
CA PRO A 144 -12.08 -19.33 1.20
C PRO A 144 -13.15 -18.36 0.70
N SER A 145 -12.79 -17.49 -0.23
CA SER A 145 -13.69 -16.45 -0.74
C SER A 145 -14.73 -17.04 -1.70
N PRO A 146 -16.05 -16.92 -1.42
CA PRO A 146 -17.10 -17.41 -2.32
C PRO A 146 -17.01 -16.80 -3.74
N PHE A 147 -16.57 -15.54 -3.85
CA PHE A 147 -16.37 -14.89 -5.14
C PHE A 147 -15.24 -15.53 -5.96
N TYR A 148 -14.10 -15.80 -5.31
CA TYR A 148 -12.94 -16.37 -6.02
C TYR A 148 -13.08 -17.88 -6.24
N LEU A 149 -13.89 -18.59 -5.48
CA LEU A 149 -14.24 -20.01 -5.74
C LEU A 149 -15.07 -20.19 -7.02
N GLN A 150 -15.74 -19.15 -7.52
CA GLN A 150 -16.43 -19.17 -8.81
C GLN A 150 -15.50 -19.04 -10.03
N LYS A 151 -14.21 -18.70 -9.79
CA LYS A 151 -13.20 -18.65 -10.85
C LYS A 151 -12.55 -20.02 -11.03
N THR A 152 -11.74 -20.16 -12.08
CA THR A 152 -10.93 -21.37 -12.29
C THR A 152 -10.10 -21.66 -11.05
N ILE A 153 -10.23 -22.87 -10.52
CA ILE A 153 -9.47 -23.29 -9.34
C ILE A 153 -7.99 -23.43 -9.71
N VAL A 154 -7.14 -22.76 -8.93
CA VAL A 154 -5.69 -22.80 -9.12
C VAL A 154 -5.13 -24.00 -8.35
N PRO A 155 -4.45 -24.96 -9.02
CA PRO A 155 -3.79 -26.06 -8.33
C PRO A 155 -2.62 -25.57 -7.46
N LYS A 156 -2.41 -26.19 -6.29
CA LYS A 156 -1.29 -25.85 -5.40
C LYS A 156 0.05 -25.85 -6.12
N LYS A 157 0.31 -26.87 -6.96
CA LYS A 157 1.57 -26.97 -7.73
C LYS A 157 1.83 -25.75 -8.60
N LEU A 158 0.79 -25.18 -9.20
CA LEU A 158 0.92 -23.95 -10.00
C LEU A 158 1.21 -22.74 -9.10
N ALA A 159 0.49 -22.61 -7.98
CA ALA A 159 0.72 -21.54 -7.02
C ALA A 159 2.16 -21.57 -6.48
N ASP A 160 2.65 -22.75 -6.09
CA ASP A 160 4.02 -22.94 -5.60
C ASP A 160 5.09 -22.52 -6.64
N GLN A 161 4.83 -22.71 -7.94
CA GLN A 161 5.73 -22.30 -9.02
C GLN A 161 5.78 -20.77 -9.21
N LEU A 162 4.78 -20.04 -8.73
CA LEU A 162 4.74 -18.57 -8.80
C LEU A 162 5.47 -17.90 -7.64
N ILE A 163 5.86 -18.66 -6.63
CA ILE A 163 6.69 -18.18 -5.52
C ILE A 163 8.16 -18.28 -5.94
N THR A 164 8.90 -17.20 -5.78
CA THR A 164 10.31 -17.14 -6.14
C THR A 164 11.21 -17.33 -4.90
N LYS A 165 12.49 -17.64 -5.13
CA LYS A 165 13.49 -17.62 -4.08
C LYS A 165 14.04 -16.23 -3.81
N GLU A 166 13.86 -15.35 -4.79
CA GLU A 166 14.38 -14.00 -4.76
C GLU A 166 13.29 -13.04 -4.27
N ILE A 167 13.70 -12.01 -3.56
CA ILE A 167 12.81 -10.94 -3.14
C ILE A 167 12.40 -10.11 -4.37
N LEU A 168 11.10 -9.94 -4.57
CA LEU A 168 10.54 -9.13 -5.64
C LEU A 168 10.13 -7.75 -5.11
N THR A 169 10.38 -6.71 -5.90
CA THR A 169 9.93 -5.33 -5.64
C THR A 169 8.86 -4.88 -6.64
N GLU A 170 8.73 -5.57 -7.75
CA GLU A 170 7.67 -5.36 -8.74
C GLU A 170 7.29 -6.70 -9.38
N SER A 171 6.04 -6.85 -9.79
CA SER A 171 5.56 -7.95 -10.62
C SER A 171 4.24 -7.57 -11.28
N SER A 172 4.02 -8.03 -12.50
CA SER A 172 2.76 -7.77 -13.18
C SER A 172 1.63 -8.66 -12.66
N ILE A 173 0.40 -8.19 -12.81
CA ILE A 173 -0.80 -8.97 -12.50
C ILE A 173 -0.85 -10.27 -13.31
N GLN A 174 -0.40 -10.25 -14.58
CA GLN A 174 -0.38 -11.43 -15.45
C GLN A 174 0.54 -12.52 -14.90
N GLN A 175 1.63 -12.14 -14.26
CA GLN A 175 2.59 -13.08 -13.69
C GLN A 175 2.11 -13.71 -12.37
N ARG A 176 1.41 -12.95 -11.50
CA ARG A 176 1.17 -13.39 -10.12
C ARG A 176 -0.30 -13.40 -9.67
N PHE A 177 -1.23 -13.05 -10.54
CA PHE A 177 -2.66 -13.11 -10.18
C PHE A 177 -3.11 -14.53 -9.80
N GLY A 178 -2.53 -15.57 -10.45
CA GLY A 178 -2.80 -16.96 -10.08
C GLY A 178 -2.45 -17.28 -8.62
N LEU A 179 -1.36 -16.70 -8.10
CA LEU A 179 -0.96 -16.85 -6.70
C LEU A 179 -1.96 -16.17 -5.75
N TYR A 180 -2.32 -14.91 -6.07
CA TYR A 180 -3.35 -14.19 -5.31
C TYR A 180 -4.68 -14.96 -5.31
N LEU A 181 -5.11 -15.44 -6.47
CA LEU A 181 -6.34 -16.22 -6.64
C LEU A 181 -6.31 -17.49 -5.78
N TYR A 182 -5.19 -18.23 -5.80
CA TYR A 182 -5.00 -19.41 -4.98
C TYR A 182 -5.16 -19.08 -3.48
N TYR A 183 -4.48 -18.06 -2.98
CA TYR A 183 -4.58 -17.69 -1.56
C TYR A 183 -6.00 -17.28 -1.16
N ARG A 184 -6.74 -16.62 -2.04
CA ARG A 184 -8.13 -16.24 -1.80
C ARG A 184 -9.08 -17.43 -1.88
N GLN A 185 -8.78 -18.44 -2.72
CA GLN A 185 -9.53 -19.68 -2.81
C GLN A 185 -9.28 -20.60 -1.60
N GLN A 186 -8.09 -20.57 -1.03
CA GLN A 186 -7.74 -21.38 0.13
C GLN A 186 -8.01 -20.68 1.49
N GLY A 187 -8.36 -19.39 1.49
CA GLY A 187 -8.46 -18.63 2.73
C GLY A 187 -7.12 -18.43 3.44
N SER A 188 -6.02 -18.51 2.71
CA SER A 188 -4.66 -18.45 3.29
C SER A 188 -3.97 -17.11 3.10
N TRP A 189 -4.66 -16.12 2.48
CA TRP A 189 -4.03 -14.85 2.10
C TRP A 189 -3.37 -14.14 3.28
N ILE A 190 -4.04 -14.06 4.44
CA ILE A 190 -3.47 -13.40 5.61
C ILE A 190 -2.22 -14.13 6.13
N ARG A 191 -2.29 -15.45 6.23
CA ARG A 191 -1.15 -16.28 6.68
C ARG A 191 0.06 -16.14 5.73
N GLU A 192 -0.19 -16.19 4.44
CA GLU A 192 0.89 -16.13 3.44
C GLU A 192 1.53 -14.75 3.36
N THR A 193 0.75 -13.69 3.51
CA THR A 193 1.27 -12.32 3.44
C THR A 193 1.90 -11.84 4.74
N THR A 194 1.40 -12.27 5.90
CA THR A 194 1.90 -11.82 7.20
C THR A 194 2.88 -12.79 7.85
N GLY A 195 2.77 -14.10 7.56
CA GLY A 195 3.43 -15.16 8.30
C GLY A 195 2.78 -15.48 9.64
N LEU A 196 1.62 -14.87 9.96
CA LEU A 196 0.91 -15.01 11.22
C LEU A 196 -0.34 -15.90 11.04
N ASP A 197 -0.61 -16.71 12.05
CA ASP A 197 -1.86 -17.49 12.12
C ASP A 197 -3.00 -16.60 12.64
N PRO A 198 -4.13 -16.49 11.92
CA PRO A 198 -5.22 -15.59 12.31
C PRO A 198 -5.90 -15.94 13.63
N ILE A 199 -5.74 -17.17 14.14
CA ILE A 199 -6.30 -17.61 15.41
C ILE A 199 -5.30 -17.42 16.55
N GLN A 200 -4.04 -17.81 16.32
CA GLN A 200 -3.00 -17.80 17.35
C GLN A 200 -2.36 -16.41 17.56
N ASN A 201 -2.27 -15.61 16.50
CA ASN A 201 -1.57 -14.33 16.51
C ASN A 201 -2.53 -13.12 16.42
N LYS A 202 -3.64 -13.16 17.15
CA LYS A 202 -4.68 -12.11 17.08
C LYS A 202 -4.18 -10.73 17.49
N GLU A 203 -3.34 -10.65 18.50
CA GLU A 203 -2.79 -9.37 18.98
C GLU A 203 -1.77 -8.78 18.02
N GLU A 204 -0.90 -9.60 17.43
CA GLU A 204 0.05 -9.14 16.43
C GLU A 204 -0.68 -8.65 15.17
N LEU A 205 -1.71 -9.36 14.74
CA LEU A 205 -2.56 -8.94 13.62
C LEU A 205 -3.33 -7.66 13.93
N ARG A 206 -3.76 -7.45 15.18
CA ARG A 206 -4.42 -6.21 15.60
C ARG A 206 -3.54 -4.99 15.36
N LEU A 207 -2.24 -5.11 15.63
CA LEU A 207 -1.27 -4.04 15.41
C LEU A 207 -1.04 -3.71 13.91
N LEU A 208 -1.45 -4.62 13.03
CA LEU A 208 -1.43 -4.43 11.57
C LEU A 208 -2.76 -3.92 11.01
N CYS A 209 -3.76 -3.61 11.84
CA CYS A 209 -5.05 -3.11 11.39
C CYS A 209 -5.09 -1.57 11.49
N PRO A 210 -5.28 -0.84 10.37
CA PRO A 210 -5.42 0.61 10.40
C PRO A 210 -6.46 1.11 11.40
N ILE A 211 -7.59 0.42 11.51
CA ILE A 211 -8.68 0.80 12.44
C ILE A 211 -8.25 0.85 13.91
N GLU A 212 -7.22 0.10 14.28
CA GLU A 212 -6.64 0.09 15.64
C GLU A 212 -5.52 1.15 15.81
N CYS A 213 -5.02 1.67 14.69
CA CYS A 213 -3.85 2.53 14.66
C CYS A 213 -4.19 4.00 14.44
N VAL A 214 -5.35 4.29 13.86
CA VAL A 214 -5.81 5.64 13.55
C VAL A 214 -6.48 6.25 14.78
N ASP A 215 -6.07 7.44 15.16
CA ASP A 215 -6.60 8.19 16.31
C ASP A 215 -6.79 9.68 15.97
N HIS A 216 -7.09 10.51 16.99
CA HIS A 216 -7.33 11.94 16.82
C HIS A 216 -6.10 12.75 16.39
N SER A 217 -4.89 12.20 16.51
CA SER A 217 -3.65 12.83 16.07
C SER A 217 -3.31 12.49 14.61
N SER A 218 -4.03 11.54 14.02
CA SER A 218 -3.81 11.13 12.64
C SER A 218 -4.12 12.25 11.65
N PRO A 219 -3.43 12.29 10.49
CA PRO A 219 -3.66 13.30 9.46
C PRO A 219 -5.08 13.22 8.90
N LEU A 220 -5.46 14.19 8.06
CA LEU A 220 -6.74 14.17 7.36
C LEU A 220 -6.87 12.86 6.56
N LEU A 221 -7.91 12.07 6.89
CA LEU A 221 -8.18 10.81 6.20
C LEU A 221 -9.34 10.97 5.21
N CYS A 222 -9.11 10.56 3.97
CA CYS A 222 -10.14 10.45 2.95
C CYS A 222 -10.18 9.00 2.45
N SER A 223 -11.34 8.36 2.54
CA SER A 223 -11.53 7.02 1.98
C SER A 223 -12.58 7.07 0.87
N TYR A 224 -12.29 6.39 -0.22
CA TYR A 224 -13.20 6.25 -1.35
C TYR A 224 -13.57 4.79 -1.55
N MET A 225 -14.87 4.48 -1.45
CA MET A 225 -15.42 3.15 -1.70
C MET A 225 -16.57 3.23 -2.69
N GLY A 226 -16.33 2.79 -3.90
CA GLY A 226 -17.33 2.78 -4.98
C GLY A 226 -17.71 4.19 -5.44
N LYS A 227 -18.99 4.57 -5.31
CA LYS A 227 -19.51 5.89 -5.74
C LYS A 227 -19.50 6.95 -4.64
N GLN A 228 -19.03 6.64 -3.45
CA GLN A 228 -19.05 7.54 -2.29
C GLN A 228 -17.65 7.95 -1.89
N ILE A 229 -17.43 9.26 -1.78
CA ILE A 229 -16.27 9.84 -1.14
C ILE A 229 -16.65 10.03 0.34
N MET A 230 -15.96 9.37 1.24
CA MET A 230 -16.12 9.58 2.67
C MET A 230 -14.91 10.36 3.17
N MET A 231 -15.13 11.62 3.55
CA MET A 231 -14.15 12.43 4.26
C MET A 231 -14.39 12.26 5.74
N PHE A 232 -13.41 11.77 6.46
CA PHE A 232 -13.49 11.63 7.90
C PHE A 232 -12.60 12.66 8.59
N PRO A 233 -13.17 13.64 9.31
CA PRO A 233 -12.51 14.08 10.52
C PRO A 233 -12.48 12.86 11.43
N VAL A 234 -11.33 12.55 12.00
CA VAL A 234 -11.02 11.33 12.79
C VAL A 234 -12.08 10.96 13.86
N LYS A 235 -13.00 11.85 14.19
CA LYS A 235 -14.12 11.64 15.11
C LYS A 235 -15.14 10.57 14.67
N ASN A 236 -15.17 10.14 13.40
CA ASN A 236 -16.23 9.29 12.83
C ASN A 236 -15.74 7.99 12.20
N LEU A 237 -14.59 7.46 12.57
CA LEU A 237 -14.08 6.16 12.07
C LEU A 237 -14.95 4.94 12.45
N TYR A 238 -15.98 5.14 13.26
CA TYR A 238 -16.91 4.08 13.69
C TYR A 238 -17.82 3.51 12.59
N VAL A 239 -17.86 4.12 11.41
CA VAL A 239 -18.73 3.67 10.28
C VAL A 239 -18.20 2.38 9.61
N TRP A 240 -16.97 1.97 9.89
CA TRP A 240 -16.36 0.79 9.26
C TRP A 240 -16.73 -0.57 9.88
N ARG A 241 -17.51 -0.61 10.95
CA ARG A 241 -17.82 -1.88 11.64
C ARG A 241 -18.97 -2.70 11.05
N ASN A 242 -19.74 -2.16 10.09
CA ASN A 242 -20.97 -2.81 9.60
C ASN A 242 -21.18 -2.62 8.09
N GLY A 243 -20.18 -2.94 7.26
CA GLY A 243 -20.35 -2.99 5.82
C GLY A 243 -19.80 -4.27 5.23
#